data_36f8bb6f8f1ea26561af72d2fcdd8420
#
_entry.id   36f8bb6f8f1ea26561af72d2fcdd8420
#
_cell.length_a   1.000
_cell.length_b   1.000
_cell.length_c   1.000
_cell.angle_alpha   90.00
_cell.angle_beta   90.00
_cell.angle_gamma   90.00
#
_symmetry.space_group_name_H-M   'P 1'
#
loop_
_entity.id
_entity.type
_entity.pdbx_description
1 polymer ?
#
loop_
_entity_poly.entity_id
_entity_poly.type
_entity_poly.pdbx_seq_one_letter_code
_entity_poly.pdbx_strand_id
1 'polypeptide(L)'
;MTEKKLKELGFRREDVSDDESNNGYDYYYYCLELTEGFSLISCGNDELVHSKDNWYVYNFDWPNIKITKADHIHKLKEIIACSQQN
;
A
#
# COMPACT_ATOMS: atom_id res chain seq x y z
N MET A 1 -2.89 -4.45 -8.93
CA MET A 1 -2.90 -5.60 -7.98
C MET A 1 -4.29 -5.79 -7.40
N THR A 2 -4.57 -6.99 -6.95
CA THR A 2 -5.81 -7.28 -6.23
C THR A 2 -5.62 -7.06 -4.73
N GLU A 3 -6.71 -6.88 -4.02
CA GLU A 3 -6.71 -6.77 -2.56
C GLU A 3 -6.14 -8.04 -1.92
N LYS A 4 -6.50 -9.20 -2.49
CA LYS A 4 -5.98 -10.48 -2.04
C LYS A 4 -4.45 -10.53 -2.13
N LYS A 5 -3.89 -9.99 -3.21
CA LYS A 5 -2.45 -9.95 -3.41
C LYS A 5 -1.76 -9.06 -2.39
N LEU A 6 -2.36 -7.93 -2.04
CA LEU A 6 -1.82 -7.06 -0.99
C LEU A 6 -1.73 -7.79 0.34
N LYS A 7 -2.76 -8.56 0.68
CA LYS A 7 -2.76 -9.35 1.91
C LYS A 7 -1.67 -10.42 1.88
N GLU A 8 -1.50 -11.09 0.74
CA GLU A 8 -0.45 -12.10 0.56
C GLU A 8 0.95 -11.52 0.71
N LEU A 9 1.14 -10.27 0.30
CA LEU A 9 2.41 -9.58 0.42
C LEU A 9 2.72 -9.12 1.85
N GLY A 10 1.74 -9.22 2.75
CA GLY A 10 1.93 -8.84 4.15
C GLY A 10 1.37 -7.48 4.52
N PHE A 11 0.66 -6.83 3.62
CA PHE A 11 0.04 -5.54 3.91
C PHE A 11 -1.06 -5.71 4.95
N ARG A 12 -1.16 -4.74 5.86
CA ARG A 12 -2.22 -4.70 6.88
C ARG A 12 -3.29 -3.70 6.46
N ARG A 13 -4.53 -4.07 6.72
CA ARG A 13 -5.66 -3.19 6.46
C ARG A 13 -5.79 -2.16 7.57
N GLU A 14 -5.93 -0.91 7.19
CA GLU A 14 -6.21 0.20 8.09
C GLU A 14 -7.57 0.79 7.75
N ASP A 15 -8.48 0.77 8.71
CA ASP A 15 -9.83 1.31 8.53
C ASP A 15 -9.89 2.73 9.06
N VAL A 16 -10.46 3.64 8.25
CA VAL A 16 -10.63 5.04 8.63
C VAL A 16 -12.12 5.34 8.68
N SER A 17 -12.60 5.71 9.86
CA SER A 17 -14.02 6.02 10.05
C SER A 17 -14.34 7.42 9.54
N ASP A 18 -15.64 7.66 9.31
CA ASP A 18 -16.15 8.97 8.95
C ASP A 18 -15.72 10.05 9.94
N ASP A 19 -15.74 9.73 11.22
CA ASP A 19 -15.33 10.67 12.28
C ASP A 19 -13.86 11.08 12.18
N GLU A 20 -13.01 10.16 11.74
CA GLU A 20 -11.57 10.42 11.59
C GLU A 20 -11.23 11.13 10.29
N SER A 21 -11.88 10.73 9.20
CA SER A 21 -11.59 11.26 7.87
C SER A 21 -12.28 12.58 7.58
N ASN A 22 -13.40 12.81 8.21
CA ASN A 22 -14.25 13.99 7.99
C ASN A 22 -14.75 14.08 6.53
N ASN A 23 -14.84 12.94 5.85
CA ASN A 23 -15.25 12.86 4.44
C ASN A 23 -16.71 12.45 4.25
N GLY A 24 -17.44 12.17 5.33
CA GLY A 24 -18.83 11.75 5.25
C GLY A 24 -19.03 10.26 4.97
N TYR A 25 -17.96 9.47 4.96
CA TYR A 25 -18.04 8.02 4.76
C TYR A 25 -16.79 7.33 5.30
N ASP A 26 -16.92 6.03 5.60
CA ASP A 26 -15.80 5.21 6.04
C ASP A 26 -15.05 4.68 4.81
N TYR A 27 -13.73 4.52 4.95
CA TYR A 27 -12.93 3.88 3.92
C TYR A 27 -11.80 3.10 4.56
N TYR A 28 -11.07 2.32 3.77
CA TYR A 28 -9.91 1.57 4.24
C TYR A 28 -8.81 1.56 3.18
N TYR A 29 -7.59 1.31 3.63
CA TYR A 29 -6.43 1.17 2.77
C TYR A 29 -5.49 0.15 3.40
N TYR A 30 -4.40 -0.17 2.71
CA TYR A 30 -3.42 -1.13 3.18
C TYR A 30 -2.06 -0.46 3.36
N CYS A 31 -1.29 -0.92 4.32
CA CYS A 31 0.06 -0.41 4.56
C CYS A 31 1.02 -1.55 4.89
N LEU A 32 2.28 -1.36 4.53
CA LEU A 32 3.35 -2.31 4.80
C LEU A 32 4.63 -1.56 5.10
N GLU A 33 5.19 -1.78 6.29
CA GLU A 33 6.50 -1.25 6.64
C GLU A 33 7.57 -2.24 6.16
N LEU A 34 8.42 -1.82 5.23
CA LEU A 34 9.47 -2.65 4.69
C LEU A 34 10.71 -2.62 5.58
N THR A 35 11.01 -1.47 6.13
CA THR A 35 12.08 -1.26 7.11
C THR A 35 11.76 0.03 7.84
N GLU A 36 12.48 0.29 8.94
CA GLU A 36 12.27 1.51 9.71
C GLU A 36 12.44 2.74 8.81
N GLY A 37 11.41 3.56 8.77
CA GLY A 37 11.41 4.78 7.96
C GLY A 37 11.04 4.60 6.50
N PHE A 38 10.73 3.36 6.05
CA PHE A 38 10.32 3.12 4.68
C PHE A 38 9.06 2.27 4.65
N SER A 39 7.94 2.90 4.40
CA SER A 39 6.64 2.24 4.34
C SER A 39 5.96 2.48 3.01
N LEU A 40 5.15 1.50 2.59
CA LEU A 40 4.29 1.62 1.41
C LEU A 40 2.85 1.68 1.89
N ILE A 41 2.07 2.56 1.26
CA ILE A 41 0.62 2.63 1.52
C ILE A 41 -0.12 2.45 0.20
N SER A 42 -1.31 1.88 0.27
CA SER A 42 -2.13 1.70 -0.91
C SER A 42 -3.08 2.87 -1.09
N CYS A 43 -3.68 2.96 -2.28
CA CYS A 43 -4.84 3.81 -2.48
C CYS A 43 -5.97 3.36 -1.54
N GLY A 44 -6.92 4.24 -1.27
CA GLY A 44 -8.12 3.88 -0.53
C GLY A 44 -9.08 3.08 -1.40
N ASN A 45 -9.92 2.26 -0.78
CA ASN A 45 -10.93 1.51 -1.52
C ASN A 45 -11.92 2.42 -2.24
N ASP A 46 -12.10 3.63 -1.73
CA ASP A 46 -12.99 4.63 -2.33
C ASP A 46 -12.44 5.24 -3.61
N GLU A 47 -11.13 5.11 -3.85
CA GLU A 47 -10.48 5.61 -5.07
C GLU A 47 -10.61 4.66 -6.25
N LEU A 48 -11.09 3.42 -6.03
CA LEU A 48 -11.19 2.40 -7.08
C LEU A 48 -12.59 2.38 -7.68
N VAL A 49 -12.92 3.44 -8.39
CA VAL A 49 -14.28 3.64 -8.92
C VAL A 49 -14.63 2.68 -10.05
N HIS A 50 -13.64 2.26 -10.85
CA HIS A 50 -13.89 1.49 -12.08
C HIS A 50 -13.43 0.04 -12.04
N SER A 51 -12.57 -0.36 -11.09
CA SER A 51 -12.10 -1.74 -11.01
C SER A 51 -11.53 -2.03 -9.64
N LYS A 52 -12.02 -3.12 -9.05
CA LYS A 52 -11.54 -3.59 -7.74
C LYS A 52 -10.15 -4.23 -7.81
N ASP A 53 -9.62 -4.41 -9.02
CA ASP A 53 -8.32 -5.05 -9.23
C ASP A 53 -7.20 -4.06 -9.51
N ASN A 54 -7.50 -2.77 -9.46
CA ASN A 54 -6.53 -1.72 -9.77
C ASN A 54 -5.86 -1.11 -8.54
N TRP A 55 -5.69 -1.89 -7.50
CA TRP A 55 -4.97 -1.43 -6.32
C TRP A 55 -3.53 -1.10 -6.69
N TYR A 56 -3.03 0.02 -6.16
CA TYR A 56 -1.65 0.42 -6.30
C TYR A 56 -1.11 0.88 -4.95
N VAL A 57 0.20 0.88 -4.81
CA VAL A 57 0.86 1.34 -3.58
C VAL A 57 1.91 2.38 -3.93
N TYR A 58 2.29 3.18 -2.95
CA TYR A 58 3.28 4.22 -3.12
C TYR A 58 3.94 4.50 -1.78
N ASN A 59 5.12 5.15 -1.84
CA ASN A 59 5.79 5.63 -0.64
C ASN A 59 5.28 7.03 -0.31
N PHE A 60 5.16 7.33 0.96
CA PHE A 60 4.65 8.62 1.44
C PHE A 60 5.42 9.81 0.87
N ASP A 61 6.73 9.67 0.74
CA ASP A 61 7.60 10.75 0.27
C ASP A 61 7.55 10.95 -1.24
N TRP A 62 7.08 9.93 -1.98
CA TRP A 62 7.00 9.98 -3.44
C TRP A 62 5.63 9.49 -3.92
N PRO A 63 4.56 10.26 -3.65
CA PRO A 63 3.20 9.81 -3.96
C PRO A 63 2.91 9.70 -5.46
N ASN A 64 3.74 10.30 -6.30
CA ASN A 64 3.55 10.22 -7.75
C ASN A 64 4.10 8.93 -8.35
N ILE A 65 4.88 8.16 -7.60
CA ILE A 65 5.44 6.90 -8.08
C ILE A 65 4.53 5.76 -7.62
N LYS A 66 3.66 5.31 -8.52
CA LYS A 66 2.67 4.28 -8.23
C LYS A 66 3.21 2.91 -8.61
N ILE A 67 3.18 1.98 -7.66
CA ILE A 67 3.58 0.60 -7.89
C ILE A 67 2.32 -0.23 -8.08
N THR A 68 2.19 -0.83 -9.26
CA THR A 68 0.99 -1.56 -9.64
C THR A 68 1.21 -3.07 -9.75
N LYS A 69 2.46 -3.53 -9.69
CA LYS A 69 2.82 -4.93 -9.86
C LYS A 69 3.47 -5.51 -8.60
N ALA A 70 3.00 -6.69 -8.21
CA ALA A 70 3.52 -7.39 -7.04
C ALA A 70 5.02 -7.68 -7.16
N ASP A 71 5.50 -7.97 -8.37
CA ASP A 71 6.91 -8.24 -8.62
C ASP A 71 7.80 -7.08 -8.21
N HIS A 72 7.34 -5.85 -8.40
CA HIS A 72 8.10 -4.67 -8.03
C HIS A 72 8.22 -4.55 -6.50
N ILE A 73 7.20 -4.97 -5.78
CA ILE A 73 7.24 -4.97 -4.31
C ILE A 73 8.23 -6.04 -3.81
N HIS A 74 8.23 -7.21 -4.43
CA HIS A 74 9.21 -8.26 -4.10
C HIS A 74 10.63 -7.78 -4.32
N LYS A 75 10.88 -7.08 -5.41
CA LYS A 75 12.20 -6.51 -5.71
C LYS A 75 12.63 -5.48 -4.66
N LEU A 76 11.72 -4.64 -4.23
CA LEU A 76 12.00 -3.67 -3.17
C LEU A 76 12.38 -4.37 -1.88
N LYS A 77 11.66 -5.42 -1.50
CA LYS A 77 11.97 -6.20 -0.31
C LYS A 77 13.38 -6.81 -0.40
N GLU A 78 13.75 -7.34 -1.55
CA GLU A 78 15.07 -7.92 -1.77
C GLU A 78 16.17 -6.87 -1.69
N ILE A 79 15.96 -5.71 -2.29
CA ILE A 79 16.94 -4.62 -2.26
C ILE A 79 17.17 -4.16 -0.83
N ILE A 80 16.10 -3.97 -0.07
CA ILE A 80 16.20 -3.52 1.32
C ILE A 80 16.88 -4.58 2.18
N ALA A 81 16.52 -5.84 2.03
CA ALA A 81 17.12 -6.93 2.77
C ALA A 81 18.63 -7.04 2.49
N CYS A 82 19.03 -6.91 1.23
CA CYS A 82 20.45 -6.93 0.87
C CYS A 82 21.20 -5.74 1.46
N SER A 83 20.56 -4.57 1.48
CA SER A 83 21.18 -3.35 2.01
C SER A 83 21.38 -3.41 3.52
N GLN A 84 20.58 -4.20 4.22
CA GLN A 84 20.65 -4.33 5.68
C GLN A 84 21.59 -5.42 6.15
N GLN A 85 22.17 -6.21 5.24
CA GLN A 85 23.02 -7.34 5.57
C GLN A 85 24.51 -6.99 5.66
N ASN A 86 24.84 -5.74 5.66
CA ASN A 86 26.26 -5.33 5.76
C ASN A 86 26.78 -5.40 7.17
#